data_9d730b3d26d615b3c879e3373159bf03
#
_entry.id   9d730b3d26d615b3c879e3373159bf03
#
_cell.length_a   1.000
_cell.length_b   1.000
_cell.length_c   1.000
_cell.angle_alpha   90.00
_cell.angle_beta   90.00
_cell.angle_gamma   90.00
#
_symmetry.space_group_name_H-M   'P 1'
#
loop_
_entity.id
_entity.type
_entity.pdbx_description
1 polymer ?
#
loop_
_entity_poly.entity_id
_entity_poly.type
_entity_poly.pdbx_seq_one_letter_code
_entity_poly.pdbx_strand_id
1 'polypeptide(L)'
;MQIAKAFGAEVTGVCSTRNVEMVRRIGADHAIDYTQKDFTRSAEKYDLIFDLVGNHPFSELRRVLVPKGIFVGAGVVGAPKSIIGMVGGLVSTIVVSLFVSQRYATFVAKANTDDLNAIRELMASGKVIPVVDRVFDLSETAEAMRYQDQGHARGKIVLAIPGSANE
;
A
#
# COMPACT_ATOMS: atom_id res chain seq x y z
N MET A 1 -2.60 3.13 5.26
CA MET A 1 -3.30 4.38 5.63
C MET A 1 -3.69 4.40 7.10
N GLN A 2 -4.59 3.52 7.58
CA GLN A 2 -5.08 3.54 8.98
C GLN A 2 -3.95 3.49 10.02
N ILE A 3 -2.93 2.66 9.83
CA ILE A 3 -1.76 2.59 10.72
C ILE A 3 -1.04 3.95 10.77
N ALA A 4 -0.81 4.60 9.63
CA ALA A 4 -0.18 5.92 9.59
C ALA A 4 -1.01 6.97 10.34
N LYS A 5 -2.34 6.92 10.18
CA LYS A 5 -3.26 7.77 10.96
C LYS A 5 -3.18 7.48 12.46
N ALA A 6 -3.09 6.21 12.86
CA ALA A 6 -2.96 5.83 14.26
C ALA A 6 -1.67 6.38 14.91
N PHE A 7 -0.64 6.62 14.10
CA PHE A 7 0.61 7.28 14.52
C PHE A 7 0.62 8.80 14.31
N GLY A 8 -0.53 9.42 13.99
CA GLY A 8 -0.67 10.87 13.91
C GLY A 8 -0.23 11.49 12.58
N ALA A 9 0.01 10.71 11.54
CA ALA A 9 0.38 11.25 10.24
C ALA A 9 -0.83 11.89 9.53
N GLU A 10 -0.57 12.93 8.74
CA GLU A 10 -1.47 13.38 7.68
C GLU A 10 -1.31 12.44 6.48
N VAL A 11 -2.40 11.87 5.98
CA VAL A 11 -2.37 10.80 5.00
C VAL A 11 -3.08 11.19 3.72
N THR A 12 -2.33 11.17 2.61
CA THR A 12 -2.87 11.24 1.25
C THR A 12 -2.92 9.83 0.64
N GLY A 13 -4.11 9.38 0.29
CA GLY A 13 -4.30 8.11 -0.42
C GLY A 13 -4.42 8.32 -1.92
N VAL A 14 -3.65 7.57 -2.71
CA VAL A 14 -3.73 7.57 -4.18
C VAL A 14 -4.45 6.30 -4.64
N CYS A 15 -5.55 6.47 -5.36
CA CYS A 15 -6.40 5.34 -5.77
C CYS A 15 -7.17 5.65 -7.07
N SER A 16 -7.90 4.66 -7.60
CA SER A 16 -8.83 4.88 -8.72
C SER A 16 -10.13 5.54 -8.23
N THR A 17 -10.86 6.18 -9.16
CA THR A 17 -12.15 6.86 -8.91
C THR A 17 -13.08 6.07 -8.00
N ARG A 18 -13.28 4.79 -8.28
CA ARG A 18 -14.20 3.91 -7.54
C ARG A 18 -13.82 3.68 -6.07
N ASN A 19 -12.57 4.00 -5.69
CA ASN A 19 -12.04 3.76 -4.34
C ASN A 19 -11.91 5.04 -3.51
N VAL A 20 -12.11 6.22 -4.09
CA VAL A 20 -11.92 7.52 -3.43
C VAL A 20 -12.74 7.63 -2.14
N GLU A 21 -14.02 7.29 -2.20
CA GLU A 21 -14.91 7.30 -1.05
C GLU A 21 -14.44 6.35 0.08
N MET A 22 -14.05 5.13 -0.31
CA MET A 22 -13.54 4.15 0.65
C MET A 22 -12.25 4.63 1.31
N VAL A 23 -11.32 5.17 0.53
CA VAL A 23 -10.03 5.70 1.01
C VAL A 23 -10.23 6.80 2.05
N ARG A 24 -11.17 7.72 1.81
CA ARG A 24 -11.55 8.76 2.78
C ARG A 24 -12.16 8.15 4.04
N ARG A 25 -13.08 7.21 3.89
CA ARG A 25 -13.77 6.56 5.01
C ARG A 25 -12.83 5.81 5.94
N ILE A 26 -11.75 5.23 5.42
CA ILE A 26 -10.74 4.53 6.23
C ILE A 26 -9.64 5.45 6.76
N GLY A 27 -9.84 6.78 6.70
CA GLY A 27 -9.05 7.76 7.41
C GLY A 27 -7.99 8.51 6.60
N ALA A 28 -8.04 8.50 5.26
CA ALA A 28 -7.22 9.41 4.50
C ALA A 28 -7.74 10.84 4.63
N ASP A 29 -6.86 11.79 4.95
CA ASP A 29 -7.18 13.23 5.00
C ASP A 29 -7.40 13.76 3.59
N HIS A 30 -6.61 13.26 2.63
CA HIS A 30 -6.70 13.59 1.22
C HIS A 30 -6.78 12.32 0.38
N ALA A 31 -7.53 12.40 -0.73
CA ALA A 31 -7.63 11.31 -1.70
C ALA A 31 -7.39 11.85 -3.10
N ILE A 32 -6.42 11.27 -3.80
CA ILE A 32 -6.07 11.61 -5.18
C ILE A 32 -6.53 10.47 -6.08
N ASP A 33 -7.37 10.81 -7.05
CA ASP A 33 -7.76 9.91 -8.12
C ASP A 33 -6.69 9.93 -9.22
N TYR A 34 -5.90 8.86 -9.31
CA TYR A 34 -4.81 8.77 -10.29
C TYR A 34 -5.31 8.69 -11.74
N THR A 35 -6.60 8.40 -11.96
CA THR A 35 -7.18 8.39 -13.30
C THR A 35 -7.42 9.80 -13.85
N GLN A 36 -7.43 10.79 -12.97
CA GLN A 36 -7.69 12.19 -13.29
C GLN A 36 -6.48 13.10 -13.04
N LYS A 37 -5.67 12.78 -12.03
CA LYS A 37 -4.55 13.63 -11.61
C LYS A 37 -3.32 12.80 -11.30
N ASP A 38 -2.22 13.11 -11.96
CA ASP A 38 -0.91 12.57 -11.64
C ASP A 38 -0.33 13.30 -10.40
N PHE A 39 -0.25 12.59 -9.28
CA PHE A 39 0.23 13.17 -8.02
C PHE A 39 1.72 13.55 -8.07
N THR A 40 2.52 12.90 -8.94
CA THR A 40 3.96 13.20 -9.09
C THR A 40 4.23 14.56 -9.72
N ARG A 41 3.18 15.20 -10.25
CA ARG A 41 3.21 16.56 -10.81
C ARG A 41 2.58 17.60 -9.88
N SER A 42 2.23 17.21 -8.66
CA SER A 42 1.71 18.14 -7.66
C SER A 42 2.81 19.05 -7.12
N ALA A 43 2.40 20.24 -6.65
CA ALA A 43 3.27 21.12 -5.85
C ALA A 43 3.42 20.63 -4.41
N GLU A 44 2.53 19.76 -3.95
CA GLU A 44 2.57 19.18 -2.62
C GLU A 44 3.79 18.30 -2.44
N LYS A 45 4.32 18.28 -1.21
CA LYS A 45 5.49 17.50 -0.83
C LYS A 45 5.13 16.57 0.32
N TYR A 46 5.75 15.40 0.30
CA TYR A 46 5.50 14.34 1.27
C TYR A 46 6.79 13.99 2.01
N ASP A 47 6.71 13.75 3.30
CA ASP A 47 7.81 13.26 4.11
C ASP A 47 8.09 11.78 3.83
N LEU A 48 7.03 11.02 3.53
CA LEU A 48 7.11 9.60 3.25
C LEU A 48 6.14 9.21 2.12
N ILE A 49 6.64 8.45 1.16
CA ILE A 49 5.82 7.79 0.15
C ILE A 49 5.95 6.28 0.37
N PHE A 50 4.82 5.61 0.60
CA PHE A 50 4.73 4.17 0.69
C PHE A 50 4.04 3.63 -0.57
N ASP A 51 4.82 3.04 -1.46
CA ASP A 51 4.35 2.58 -2.77
C ASP A 51 4.19 1.06 -2.80
N LEU A 52 2.95 0.61 -3.02
CA LEU A 52 2.56 -0.79 -3.14
C LEU A 52 2.45 -1.26 -4.60
N VAL A 53 2.49 -0.33 -5.56
CA VAL A 53 2.20 -0.63 -6.97
C VAL A 53 3.45 -0.59 -7.83
N GLY A 54 4.35 0.38 -7.59
CA GLY A 54 5.61 0.50 -8.32
C GLY A 54 5.45 0.93 -9.78
N ASN A 55 4.43 1.73 -10.10
CA ASN A 55 4.15 2.18 -11.45
C ASN A 55 4.81 3.51 -11.84
N HIS A 56 5.45 4.19 -10.88
CA HIS A 56 6.21 5.42 -11.13
C HIS A 56 7.70 5.20 -10.87
N PRO A 57 8.58 5.73 -11.74
CA PRO A 57 10.02 5.69 -11.48
C PRO A 57 10.39 6.60 -10.31
N PHE A 58 11.42 6.25 -9.56
CA PHE A 58 11.88 7.04 -8.41
C PHE A 58 12.21 8.50 -8.77
N SER A 59 12.67 8.76 -10.00
CA SER A 59 12.93 10.12 -10.50
C SER A 59 11.69 11.02 -10.50
N GLU A 60 10.49 10.47 -10.64
CA GLU A 60 9.22 11.21 -10.53
C GLU A 60 8.80 11.36 -9.08
N LEU A 61 8.85 10.27 -8.31
CA LEU A 61 8.45 10.26 -6.90
C LEU A 61 9.30 11.23 -6.05
N ARG A 62 10.60 11.32 -6.33
CA ARG A 62 11.48 12.26 -5.61
C ARG A 62 11.11 13.74 -5.80
N ARG A 63 10.38 14.08 -6.88
CA ARG A 63 9.94 15.46 -7.11
C ARG A 63 8.93 15.92 -6.07
N VAL A 64 8.15 14.99 -5.55
CA VAL A 64 7.11 15.24 -4.55
C VAL A 64 7.51 14.80 -3.15
N LEU A 65 8.76 14.39 -2.95
CA LEU A 65 9.36 14.20 -1.63
C LEU A 65 10.02 15.48 -1.13
N VAL A 66 9.92 15.74 0.16
CA VAL A 66 10.71 16.79 0.82
C VAL A 66 12.21 16.45 0.78
N PRO A 67 13.13 17.43 0.98
CA PRO A 67 14.52 17.13 1.28
C PRO A 67 14.61 16.19 2.49
N LYS A 68 15.37 15.08 2.35
CA LYS A 68 15.46 13.96 3.32
C LYS A 68 14.19 13.12 3.49
N GLY A 69 13.17 13.29 2.63
CA GLY A 69 11.98 12.44 2.58
C GLY A 69 12.34 10.99 2.27
N ILE A 70 11.46 10.08 2.66
CA ILE A 70 11.66 8.64 2.56
C ILE A 70 10.70 8.06 1.52
N PHE A 71 11.24 7.30 0.58
CA PHE A 71 10.45 6.43 -0.30
C PHE A 71 10.58 4.98 0.17
N VAL A 72 9.45 4.32 0.37
CA VAL A 72 9.38 2.90 0.72
C VAL A 72 8.64 2.15 -0.37
N GLY A 73 9.34 1.32 -1.11
CA GLY A 73 8.76 0.41 -2.10
C GLY A 73 8.45 -0.95 -1.47
N ALA A 74 7.18 -1.35 -1.51
CA ALA A 74 6.70 -2.62 -0.95
C ALA A 74 5.98 -3.49 -2.01
N GLY A 75 5.91 -3.04 -3.25
CA GLY A 75 5.28 -3.75 -4.37
C GLY A 75 6.31 -4.40 -5.30
N VAL A 76 5.98 -5.55 -5.85
CA VAL A 76 6.79 -6.28 -6.85
C VAL A 76 6.29 -6.02 -8.27
N VAL A 77 5.43 -5.02 -8.46
CA VAL A 77 4.89 -4.70 -9.78
C VAL A 77 5.98 -4.05 -10.62
N GLY A 78 6.31 -4.69 -11.73
CA GLY A 78 7.38 -4.22 -12.62
C GLY A 78 8.76 -4.77 -12.30
N ALA A 79 8.87 -5.83 -11.49
CA ALA A 79 10.12 -6.56 -11.38
C ALA A 79 10.63 -6.88 -12.80
N PRO A 80 11.85 -6.44 -13.15
CA PRO A 80 12.39 -6.71 -14.48
C PRO A 80 12.35 -8.21 -14.73
N LYS A 81 11.83 -8.60 -15.89
CA LYS A 81 11.73 -10.03 -16.30
C LYS A 81 13.09 -10.70 -16.49
N SER A 82 14.19 -9.98 -16.20
CA SER A 82 15.55 -10.49 -16.29
C SER A 82 16.38 -10.10 -15.07
N ILE A 83 17.29 -10.97 -14.68
CA ILE A 83 18.27 -10.75 -13.60
C ILE A 83 19.10 -9.48 -13.87
N ILE A 84 19.46 -9.24 -15.14
CA ILE A 84 20.24 -8.06 -15.56
C ILE A 84 19.45 -6.77 -15.30
N GLY A 85 18.15 -6.75 -15.57
CA GLY A 85 17.28 -5.59 -15.26
C GLY A 85 17.14 -5.36 -13.76
N MET A 86 17.10 -6.43 -12.96
CA MET A 86 17.06 -6.34 -11.48
C MET A 86 18.34 -5.74 -10.92
N VAL A 87 19.50 -6.23 -11.38
CA VAL A 87 20.81 -5.72 -10.96
C VAL A 87 21.00 -4.26 -11.44
N GLY A 88 20.63 -3.96 -12.68
CA GLY A 88 20.68 -2.60 -13.23
C GLY A 88 19.80 -1.61 -12.47
N GLY A 89 18.60 -2.03 -12.07
CA GLY A 89 17.71 -1.23 -11.22
C GLY A 89 18.29 -0.95 -9.83
N LEU A 90 18.88 -1.96 -9.19
CA LEU A 90 19.55 -1.83 -7.90
C LEU A 90 20.76 -0.88 -7.98
N VAL A 91 21.61 -1.06 -8.99
CA VAL A 91 22.80 -0.20 -9.19
C VAL A 91 22.37 1.25 -9.47
N SER A 92 21.38 1.46 -10.33
CA SER A 92 20.87 2.81 -10.60
C SER A 92 20.32 3.49 -9.34
N THR A 93 19.62 2.74 -8.49
CA THR A 93 19.06 3.24 -7.23
C THR A 93 20.18 3.63 -6.25
N ILE A 94 21.23 2.81 -6.14
CA ILE A 94 22.38 3.11 -5.29
C ILE A 94 23.12 4.35 -5.80
N VAL A 95 23.39 4.42 -7.10
CA VAL A 95 24.08 5.58 -7.70
C VAL A 95 23.27 6.85 -7.52
N VAL A 96 21.95 6.80 -7.75
CA VAL A 96 21.09 7.96 -7.54
C VAL A 96 21.06 8.36 -6.06
N SER A 97 21.05 7.41 -5.13
CA SER A 97 21.02 7.71 -3.69
C SER A 97 22.25 8.47 -3.18
N LEU A 98 23.39 8.38 -3.86
CA LEU A 98 24.61 9.13 -3.53
C LEU A 98 24.52 10.63 -3.87
N PHE A 99 23.61 10.99 -4.80
CA PHE A 99 23.48 12.35 -5.32
C PHE A 99 22.19 13.05 -4.88
N VAL A 100 21.34 12.37 -4.11
CA VAL A 100 20.07 12.92 -3.64
C VAL A 100 19.97 12.87 -2.12
N SER A 101 19.30 13.85 -1.55
CA SER A 101 19.09 13.91 -0.10
C SER A 101 17.97 12.97 0.39
N GLN A 102 17.12 12.49 -0.50
CA GLN A 102 16.02 11.57 -0.19
C GLN A 102 16.54 10.15 0.03
N ARG A 103 15.85 9.42 0.89
CA ARG A 103 16.18 8.03 1.23
C ARG A 103 15.26 7.06 0.48
N TYR A 104 15.86 6.05 -0.13
CA TYR A 104 15.14 4.90 -0.67
C TYR A 104 15.24 3.74 0.33
N ALA A 105 14.12 3.21 0.77
CA ALA A 105 14.05 2.06 1.67
C ALA A 105 13.25 0.93 1.03
N THR A 106 13.77 -0.27 1.14
CA THR A 106 13.04 -1.50 0.85
C THR A 106 13.10 -2.39 2.07
N PHE A 107 12.13 -3.24 2.24
CA PHE A 107 12.13 -4.21 3.32
C PHE A 107 11.56 -5.55 2.85
N VAL A 108 12.01 -6.60 3.49
CA VAL A 108 11.39 -7.93 3.39
C VAL A 108 10.58 -8.14 4.65
N ALA A 109 9.27 -8.25 4.51
CA ALA A 109 8.40 -8.50 5.63
C ALA A 109 8.73 -9.88 6.26
N LYS A 110 9.00 -9.90 7.56
CA LYS A 110 9.17 -11.12 8.34
C LYS A 110 8.05 -11.18 9.36
N ALA A 111 7.27 -12.26 9.34
CA ALA A 111 6.25 -12.47 10.36
C ALA A 111 6.93 -12.63 11.73
N ASN A 112 6.51 -11.84 12.70
CA ASN A 112 6.93 -11.95 14.09
C ASN A 112 5.75 -11.67 15.03
N THR A 113 5.85 -12.16 16.25
CA THR A 113 4.77 -12.09 17.25
C THR A 113 4.52 -10.66 17.71
N ASP A 114 5.55 -9.83 17.80
CA ASP A 114 5.44 -8.46 18.32
C ASP A 114 4.65 -7.58 17.34
N ASP A 115 4.93 -7.67 16.04
CA ASP A 115 4.19 -6.95 15.00
C ASP A 115 2.72 -7.41 14.94
N LEU A 116 2.47 -8.72 15.08
CA LEU A 116 1.11 -9.26 15.12
C LEU A 116 0.34 -8.76 16.35
N ASN A 117 0.98 -8.69 17.52
CA ASN A 117 0.38 -8.13 18.73
C ASN A 117 0.08 -6.63 18.56
N ALA A 118 1.00 -5.86 17.99
CA ALA A 118 0.79 -4.43 17.73
C ALA A 118 -0.40 -4.21 16.79
N ILE A 119 -0.54 -5.00 15.73
CA ILE A 119 -1.70 -4.92 14.82
C ILE A 119 -2.98 -5.31 15.57
N ARG A 120 -2.95 -6.36 16.40
CA ARG A 120 -4.10 -6.78 17.22
C ARG A 120 -4.56 -5.65 18.14
N GLU A 121 -3.65 -4.94 18.80
CA GLU A 121 -3.98 -3.82 19.67
C GLU A 121 -4.60 -2.65 18.91
N LEU A 122 -4.06 -2.31 17.72
CA LEU A 122 -4.63 -1.30 16.84
C LEU A 122 -6.05 -1.68 16.39
N MET A 123 -6.29 -2.96 16.12
CA MET A 123 -7.64 -3.45 15.78
C MET A 123 -8.57 -3.42 16.99
N ALA A 124 -8.12 -3.90 18.15
CA ALA A 124 -8.92 -3.92 19.39
C ALA A 124 -9.31 -2.49 19.84
N SER A 125 -8.43 -1.51 19.61
CA SER A 125 -8.71 -0.09 19.91
C SER A 125 -9.53 0.62 18.81
N GLY A 126 -9.94 -0.07 17.75
CA GLY A 126 -10.70 0.51 16.64
C GLY A 126 -9.89 1.45 15.73
N LYS A 127 -8.59 1.58 15.94
CA LYS A 127 -7.72 2.43 15.10
C LYS A 127 -7.45 1.82 13.72
N VAL A 128 -7.54 0.50 13.61
CA VAL A 128 -7.45 -0.24 12.35
C VAL A 128 -8.67 -1.13 12.21
N ILE A 129 -9.46 -0.91 11.17
CA ILE A 129 -10.66 -1.68 10.86
C ILE A 129 -10.45 -2.36 9.51
N PRO A 130 -10.45 -3.70 9.45
CA PRO A 130 -10.36 -4.43 8.19
C PRO A 130 -11.53 -4.07 7.26
N VAL A 131 -11.20 -3.73 6.02
CA VAL A 131 -12.23 -3.55 4.98
C VAL A 131 -12.54 -4.92 4.37
N VAL A 132 -13.74 -5.42 4.58
CA VAL A 132 -14.25 -6.63 3.94
C VAL A 132 -14.98 -6.22 2.66
N ASP A 133 -14.56 -6.75 1.53
CA ASP A 133 -15.17 -6.50 0.24
C ASP A 133 -16.30 -7.48 -0.04
N ARG A 134 -16.01 -8.78 0.12
CA ARG A 134 -17.00 -9.87 -0.04
C ARG A 134 -16.81 -10.98 0.98
N VAL A 135 -17.93 -11.60 1.31
CA VAL A 135 -17.97 -12.83 2.08
C VAL A 135 -18.57 -13.91 1.17
N PHE A 136 -17.92 -15.06 1.11
CA PHE A 136 -18.37 -16.24 0.39
C PHE A 136 -18.53 -17.39 1.38
N ASP A 137 -19.44 -18.31 1.11
CA ASP A 137 -19.48 -19.55 1.86
C ASP A 137 -18.26 -20.43 1.54
N LEU A 138 -17.87 -21.29 2.46
CA LEU A 138 -16.71 -22.18 2.27
C LEU A 138 -16.87 -23.05 1.00
N SER A 139 -18.11 -23.45 0.68
CA SER A 139 -18.46 -24.19 -0.55
C SER A 139 -18.20 -23.40 -1.84
N GLU A 140 -18.14 -22.07 -1.76
CA GLU A 140 -17.91 -21.15 -2.88
C GLU A 140 -16.43 -20.74 -3.03
N THR A 141 -15.51 -21.47 -2.39
CA THR A 141 -14.06 -21.15 -2.40
C THR A 141 -13.53 -20.94 -3.82
N ALA A 142 -13.96 -21.78 -4.79
CA ALA A 142 -13.52 -21.65 -6.19
C ALA A 142 -13.98 -20.33 -6.83
N GLU A 143 -15.14 -19.80 -6.46
CA GLU A 143 -15.66 -18.52 -6.92
C GLU A 143 -14.90 -17.36 -6.26
N ALA A 144 -14.66 -17.46 -4.95
CA ALA A 144 -13.86 -16.50 -4.21
C ALA A 144 -12.46 -16.35 -4.81
N MET A 145 -11.81 -17.45 -5.18
CA MET A 145 -10.50 -17.46 -5.83
C MET A 145 -10.55 -16.79 -7.21
N ARG A 146 -11.56 -17.13 -8.04
CA ARG A 146 -11.73 -16.44 -9.36
C ARG A 146 -11.95 -14.94 -9.18
N TYR A 147 -12.71 -14.54 -8.18
CA TYR A 147 -12.93 -13.12 -7.87
C TYR A 147 -11.62 -12.43 -7.46
N GLN A 148 -10.80 -13.10 -6.64
CA GLN A 148 -9.47 -12.61 -6.25
C GLN A 148 -8.55 -12.44 -7.47
N ASP A 149 -8.54 -13.42 -8.39
CA ASP A 149 -7.68 -13.42 -9.58
C ASP A 149 -8.02 -12.29 -10.57
N GLN A 150 -9.23 -11.75 -10.53
CA GLN A 150 -9.61 -10.57 -11.31
C GLN A 150 -8.84 -9.31 -10.87
N GLY A 151 -8.18 -9.32 -9.70
CA GLY A 151 -7.38 -8.21 -9.19
C GLY A 151 -8.18 -6.96 -8.83
N HIS A 152 -9.50 -7.10 -8.65
CA HIS A 152 -10.41 -5.97 -8.44
C HIS A 152 -10.99 -5.90 -7.03
N ALA A 153 -10.58 -6.80 -6.14
CA ALA A 153 -11.01 -6.78 -4.74
C ALA A 153 -10.63 -5.45 -4.08
N ARG A 154 -11.61 -4.85 -3.41
CA ARG A 154 -11.47 -3.54 -2.73
C ARG A 154 -11.11 -3.67 -1.26
N GLY A 155 -11.00 -4.90 -0.78
CA GLY A 155 -10.72 -5.22 0.61
C GLY A 155 -10.42 -6.71 0.76
N LYS A 156 -10.66 -7.23 1.95
CA LYS A 156 -10.50 -8.66 2.23
C LYS A 156 -11.66 -9.46 1.66
N ILE A 157 -11.33 -10.61 1.09
CA ILE A 157 -12.30 -11.64 0.74
C ILE A 157 -12.31 -12.62 1.91
N VAL A 158 -13.48 -12.90 2.44
CA VAL A 158 -13.67 -13.78 3.60
C VAL A 158 -14.41 -15.02 3.18
N LEU A 159 -13.96 -16.19 3.61
CA LEU A 159 -14.69 -17.45 3.51
C LEU A 159 -15.35 -17.72 4.87
N ALA A 160 -16.67 -17.76 4.89
CA ALA A 160 -17.45 -18.08 6.08
C ALA A 160 -17.51 -19.59 6.27
N ILE A 161 -17.17 -20.06 7.48
CA ILE A 161 -17.33 -21.46 7.86
C ILE A 161 -18.67 -21.58 8.61
N PRO A 162 -19.61 -22.42 8.17
CA PRO A 162 -20.87 -22.61 8.86
C PRO A 162 -20.64 -23.04 10.33
N GLY A 163 -21.24 -22.32 11.27
CA GLY A 163 -21.12 -22.60 12.71
C GLY A 163 -20.00 -21.86 13.45
N SER A 164 -19.16 -21.04 12.79
CA SER A 164 -18.10 -20.28 13.46
C SER A 164 -18.52 -18.89 13.94
N ALA A 165 -19.78 -18.54 13.85
CA ALA A 165 -20.29 -17.18 14.10
C ALA A 165 -20.63 -16.86 15.56
N ASN A 166 -20.27 -17.72 16.55
CA ASN A 166 -20.54 -17.48 17.98
C ASN A 166 -19.43 -18.05 18.87
N GLU A 167 -18.30 -17.39 18.93
CA GLU A 167 -17.43 -17.41 20.11
C GLU A 167 -16.75 -16.05 20.29
#